data_8838dfc1b8af2b87edc87f311409e9e6
#
_entry.id   8838dfc1b8af2b87edc87f311409e9e6
#
_cell.length_a   1.000
_cell.length_b   1.000
_cell.length_c   1.000
_cell.angle_alpha   90.00
_cell.angle_beta   90.00
_cell.angle_gamma   90.00
#
_symmetry.space_group_name_H-M   'P 1'
#
loop_
_entity.id
_entity.type
_entity.pdbx_description
1 polymer ?
#
loop_
_entity_poly.entity_id
_entity_poly.type
_entity_poly.pdbx_seq_one_letter_code
_entity_poly.pdbx_strand_id
1 'polypeptide(L)'
;IIFLSICFFIANFWRYEVVACLALLTAVVLGIIPYAKAFSGFSNPAVIIVGTVMVLSKAITKTGYIHSVTRIFGLFPNNTTMHIAILAGTSLLFSSFMNNISAIGILMPIAIYISREHKKSPALVLMPLAFGALLGGSLTLISSPSNLLISAYRQQALGHPYGIFDFSLLGIIVAIFGVTFIALIGWRLLPKREGNTGELLYQIPDYITEVKVDAESIFVKNCLNS
;
A
#
# COMPACT_ATOMS: atom_id res chain seq x y z
N ILE A 1 19.24 -6.33 22.77
CA ILE A 1 19.33 -6.05 21.33
C ILE A 1 17.97 -5.64 20.79
N ILE A 2 16.91 -6.49 20.92
CA ILE A 2 15.56 -6.21 20.36
C ILE A 2 15.02 -4.87 20.89
N PHE A 3 15.08 -4.63 22.20
CA PHE A 3 14.61 -3.38 22.79
C PHE A 3 15.36 -2.16 22.23
N LEU A 4 16.69 -2.27 22.14
CA LEU A 4 17.53 -1.21 21.58
C LEU A 4 17.21 -0.95 20.10
N SER A 5 17.00 -2.01 19.30
CA SER A 5 16.61 -1.90 17.89
C SER A 5 15.28 -1.20 17.75
N ILE A 6 14.29 -1.50 18.60
CA ILE A 6 12.98 -0.83 18.61
C ILE A 6 13.15 0.66 18.93
N CYS A 7 13.99 1.01 19.92
CA CYS A 7 14.26 2.41 20.24
C CYS A 7 14.88 3.16 19.05
N PHE A 8 15.83 2.54 18.32
CA PHE A 8 16.42 3.13 17.13
C PHE A 8 15.41 3.27 15.98
N PHE A 9 14.50 2.31 15.81
CA PHE A 9 13.42 2.43 14.82
C PHE A 9 12.46 3.57 15.14
N ILE A 10 12.11 3.77 16.41
CA ILE A 10 11.22 4.87 16.85
C ILE A 10 11.95 6.22 16.72
N ALA A 11 13.24 6.28 17.06
CA ALA A 11 14.03 7.50 16.96
C ALA A 11 14.25 7.97 15.52
N ASN A 12 14.10 7.08 14.52
CA ASN A 12 14.19 7.37 13.09
C ASN A 12 15.45 8.13 12.63
N PHE A 13 16.56 7.97 13.39
CA PHE A 13 17.83 8.62 13.05
C PHE A 13 18.56 7.94 11.87
N TRP A 14 18.36 6.63 11.73
CA TRP A 14 19.01 5.81 10.72
C TRP A 14 17.98 5.05 9.90
N ARG A 15 18.35 4.71 8.66
CA ARG A 15 17.50 3.88 7.80
C ARG A 15 17.26 2.53 8.44
N TYR A 16 16.06 2.00 8.30
CA TYR A 16 15.63 0.73 8.92
C TYR A 16 16.55 -0.43 8.58
N GLU A 17 17.08 -0.46 7.36
CA GLU A 17 18.00 -1.51 6.91
C GLU A 17 19.30 -1.49 7.68
N VAL A 18 19.84 -0.29 7.96
CA VAL A 18 21.08 -0.12 8.73
C VAL A 18 20.89 -0.58 10.17
N VAL A 19 19.79 -0.20 10.80
CA VAL A 19 19.48 -0.63 12.17
C VAL A 19 19.32 -2.15 12.24
N ALA A 20 18.64 -2.77 11.27
CA ALA A 20 18.47 -4.22 11.21
C ALA A 20 19.81 -4.95 11.01
N CYS A 21 20.68 -4.45 10.12
CA CYS A 21 22.02 -5.02 9.92
C CYS A 21 22.89 -4.91 11.18
N LEU A 22 22.88 -3.76 11.85
CA LEU A 22 23.62 -3.56 13.08
C LEU A 22 23.11 -4.48 14.21
N ALA A 23 21.79 -4.66 14.31
CA ALA A 23 21.19 -5.58 15.27
C ALA A 23 21.64 -7.04 15.03
N LEU A 24 21.67 -7.46 13.75
CA LEU A 24 22.16 -8.78 13.37
C LEU A 24 23.64 -8.94 13.70
N LEU A 25 24.48 -7.98 13.29
CA LEU A 25 25.92 -8.01 13.59
C LEU A 25 26.19 -8.08 15.10
N THR A 26 25.48 -7.26 15.87
CA THR A 26 25.59 -7.27 17.33
C THR A 26 25.20 -8.64 17.91
N ALA A 27 24.13 -9.27 17.40
CA ALA A 27 23.69 -10.58 17.86
C ALA A 27 24.72 -11.69 17.53
N VAL A 28 25.39 -11.58 16.40
CA VAL A 28 26.46 -12.52 16.00
C VAL A 28 27.71 -12.31 16.82
N VAL A 29 28.16 -11.06 17.03
CA VAL A 29 29.35 -10.73 17.82
C VAL A 29 29.19 -11.16 19.28
N LEU A 30 27.99 -10.99 19.84
CA LEU A 30 27.69 -11.45 21.21
C LEU A 30 27.48 -12.98 21.31
N GLY A 31 27.61 -13.72 20.21
CA GLY A 31 27.49 -15.18 20.22
C GLY A 31 26.05 -15.70 20.41
N ILE A 32 25.03 -14.82 20.34
CA ILE A 32 23.63 -15.20 20.48
C ILE A 32 23.18 -16.01 19.23
N ILE A 33 23.68 -15.62 18.08
CA ILE A 33 23.42 -16.31 16.80
C ILE A 33 24.75 -16.86 16.28
N PRO A 34 24.86 -18.17 16.00
CA PRO A 34 26.05 -18.72 15.37
C PRO A 34 26.26 -18.06 13.99
N TYR A 35 27.51 -17.74 13.67
CA TYR A 35 27.87 -17.06 12.41
C TYR A 35 27.36 -17.83 11.18
N ALA A 36 27.37 -19.18 11.20
CA ALA A 36 26.85 -20.02 10.12
C ALA A 36 25.34 -19.86 9.89
N LYS A 37 24.60 -19.39 10.87
CA LYS A 37 23.14 -19.17 10.79
C LYS A 37 22.75 -17.69 10.65
N ALA A 38 23.71 -16.77 10.65
CA ALA A 38 23.44 -15.33 10.62
C ALA A 38 22.54 -14.91 9.45
N PHE A 39 22.75 -15.50 8.27
CA PHE A 39 22.00 -15.19 7.05
C PHE A 39 20.92 -16.21 6.72
N SER A 40 20.66 -17.19 7.58
CA SER A 40 19.63 -18.21 7.33
C SER A 40 18.22 -17.64 7.16
N GLY A 41 17.95 -16.44 7.72
CA GLY A 41 16.70 -15.73 7.52
C GLY A 41 16.42 -15.36 6.06
N PHE A 42 17.46 -15.09 5.27
CA PHE A 42 17.29 -14.73 3.85
C PHE A 42 16.87 -15.92 2.97
N SER A 43 17.20 -17.15 3.36
CA SER A 43 16.74 -18.36 2.70
C SER A 43 15.37 -18.85 3.16
N ASN A 44 14.72 -18.13 4.09
CA ASN A 44 13.38 -18.47 4.52
C ASN A 44 12.39 -18.31 3.36
N PRO A 45 11.55 -19.31 3.06
CA PRO A 45 10.54 -19.23 1.99
C PRO A 45 9.65 -18.00 2.08
N ALA A 46 9.31 -17.53 3.28
CA ALA A 46 8.51 -16.32 3.48
C ALA A 46 9.20 -15.07 2.90
N VAL A 47 10.52 -14.92 3.06
CA VAL A 47 11.28 -13.78 2.52
C VAL A 47 11.31 -13.82 0.99
N ILE A 48 11.51 -15.01 0.42
CA ILE A 48 11.52 -15.22 -1.04
C ILE A 48 10.14 -14.88 -1.63
N ILE A 49 9.06 -15.34 -0.98
CA ILE A 49 7.68 -15.03 -1.40
C ILE A 49 7.43 -13.52 -1.35
N VAL A 50 7.81 -12.84 -0.27
CA VAL A 50 7.66 -11.36 -0.16
C VAL A 50 8.38 -10.66 -1.32
N GLY A 51 9.63 -11.03 -1.59
CA GLY A 51 10.40 -10.47 -2.71
C GLY A 51 9.71 -10.70 -4.06
N THR A 52 9.24 -11.92 -4.32
CA THR A 52 8.54 -12.28 -5.56
C THR A 52 7.22 -11.49 -5.71
N VAL A 53 6.44 -11.38 -4.64
CA VAL A 53 5.19 -10.61 -4.63
C VAL A 53 5.44 -9.12 -4.87
N MET A 54 6.52 -8.55 -4.34
CA MET A 54 6.90 -7.16 -4.63
C MET A 54 7.21 -6.93 -6.11
N VAL A 55 7.94 -7.87 -6.74
CA VAL A 55 8.22 -7.81 -8.19
C VAL A 55 6.93 -7.91 -9.00
N LEU A 56 6.06 -8.89 -8.66
CA LEU A 56 4.77 -9.06 -9.32
C LEU A 56 3.87 -7.83 -9.17
N SER A 57 3.79 -7.27 -7.97
CA SER A 57 3.06 -6.03 -7.68
C SER A 57 3.55 -4.87 -8.57
N LYS A 58 4.87 -4.71 -8.72
CA LYS A 58 5.46 -3.70 -9.60
C LYS A 58 5.13 -3.94 -11.08
N ALA A 59 5.08 -5.20 -11.52
CA ALA A 59 4.69 -5.55 -12.87
C ALA A 59 3.22 -5.18 -13.14
N ILE A 60 2.30 -5.52 -12.23
CA ILE A 60 0.88 -5.16 -12.33
C ILE A 60 0.69 -3.64 -12.38
N THR A 61 1.45 -2.88 -11.60
CA THR A 61 1.40 -1.41 -11.62
C THR A 61 1.73 -0.83 -13.00
N LYS A 62 2.66 -1.47 -13.73
CA LYS A 62 3.09 -1.02 -15.06
C LYS A 62 2.10 -1.35 -16.19
N THR A 63 1.15 -2.24 -15.97
CA THR A 63 0.22 -2.69 -17.02
C THR A 63 -0.91 -1.70 -17.33
N GLY A 64 -0.99 -0.56 -16.63
CA GLY A 64 -1.96 0.50 -16.93
C GLY A 64 -3.42 0.19 -16.56
N TYR A 65 -3.69 -0.84 -15.78
CA TYR A 65 -5.03 -1.17 -15.26
C TYR A 65 -5.70 -0.02 -14.47
N ILE A 66 -4.92 0.98 -14.10
CA ILE A 66 -5.36 2.20 -13.42
C ILE A 66 -6.49 2.90 -14.19
N HIS A 67 -6.43 2.94 -15.53
CA HIS A 67 -7.45 3.58 -16.37
C HIS A 67 -8.80 2.86 -16.33
N SER A 68 -8.83 1.55 -16.13
CA SER A 68 -10.09 0.80 -16.01
C SER A 68 -10.83 1.13 -14.72
N VAL A 69 -10.10 1.41 -13.64
CA VAL A 69 -10.68 1.79 -12.35
C VAL A 69 -11.33 3.18 -12.42
N THR A 70 -10.69 4.16 -13.08
CA THR A 70 -11.25 5.52 -13.21
C THR A 70 -12.56 5.53 -13.98
N ARG A 71 -12.74 4.64 -14.97
CA ARG A 71 -14.00 4.53 -15.73
C ARG A 71 -15.19 4.13 -14.84
N ILE A 72 -14.97 3.28 -13.82
CA ILE A 72 -16.02 2.85 -12.88
C ILE A 72 -16.55 4.01 -12.04
N PHE A 73 -15.69 4.96 -11.68
CA PHE A 73 -16.11 6.14 -10.92
C PHE A 73 -17.00 7.09 -11.71
N GLY A 74 -16.82 7.19 -13.04
CA GLY A 74 -17.66 7.97 -13.92
C GLY A 74 -19.11 7.49 -14.03
N LEU A 75 -19.41 6.24 -13.63
CA LEU A 75 -20.75 5.68 -13.63
C LEU A 75 -21.65 6.21 -12.49
N PHE A 76 -21.07 6.80 -11.44
CA PHE A 76 -21.79 7.22 -10.24
C PHE A 76 -21.49 8.69 -9.86
N PRO A 77 -21.97 9.67 -10.64
CA PRO A 77 -21.45 11.04 -10.61
C PRO A 77 -21.65 11.81 -9.30
N ASN A 78 -22.60 11.47 -8.40
CA ASN A 78 -22.92 12.36 -7.27
C ASN A 78 -23.05 11.70 -5.89
N ASN A 79 -22.75 10.42 -5.73
CA ASN A 79 -22.97 9.74 -4.46
C ASN A 79 -21.63 9.49 -3.71
N THR A 80 -21.36 10.32 -2.68
CA THR A 80 -20.12 10.22 -1.88
C THR A 80 -19.94 8.84 -1.25
N THR A 81 -21.01 8.28 -0.71
CA THR A 81 -20.99 6.96 -0.07
C THR A 81 -20.58 5.88 -1.07
N MET A 82 -21.10 5.97 -2.30
CA MET A 82 -20.78 5.01 -3.36
C MET A 82 -19.32 5.15 -3.82
N HIS A 83 -18.82 6.37 -4.00
CA HIS A 83 -17.41 6.60 -4.33
C HIS A 83 -16.49 6.02 -3.27
N ILE A 84 -16.80 6.22 -1.99
CA ILE A 84 -16.03 5.68 -0.87
C ILE A 84 -16.09 4.15 -0.85
N ALA A 85 -17.27 3.56 -1.06
CA ALA A 85 -17.45 2.11 -1.10
C ALA A 85 -16.66 1.47 -2.25
N ILE A 86 -16.73 2.05 -3.45
CA ILE A 86 -16.00 1.57 -4.62
C ILE A 86 -14.48 1.69 -4.38
N LEU A 87 -14.02 2.83 -3.85
CA LEU A 87 -12.60 3.05 -3.61
C LEU A 87 -12.05 2.12 -2.54
N ALA A 88 -12.75 1.98 -1.40
CA ALA A 88 -12.37 1.05 -0.35
C ALA A 88 -12.43 -0.40 -0.82
N GLY A 89 -13.47 -0.79 -1.56
CA GLY A 89 -13.62 -2.13 -2.12
C GLY A 89 -12.55 -2.45 -3.16
N THR A 90 -12.24 -1.51 -4.05
CA THR A 90 -11.16 -1.67 -5.04
C THR A 90 -9.81 -1.80 -4.34
N SER A 91 -9.55 -0.95 -3.35
CA SER A 91 -8.31 -1.00 -2.56
C SER A 91 -8.17 -2.33 -1.82
N LEU A 92 -9.25 -2.83 -1.26
CA LEU A 92 -9.32 -4.15 -0.60
C LEU A 92 -8.97 -5.26 -1.59
N LEU A 93 -9.56 -5.27 -2.79
CA LEU A 93 -9.30 -6.29 -3.79
C LEU A 93 -7.83 -6.27 -4.26
N PHE A 94 -7.29 -5.09 -4.57
CA PHE A 94 -5.87 -4.98 -4.95
C PHE A 94 -4.95 -5.42 -3.82
N SER A 95 -5.22 -4.97 -2.59
CA SER A 95 -4.41 -5.32 -1.44
C SER A 95 -4.49 -6.79 -1.03
N SER A 96 -5.50 -7.53 -1.46
CA SER A 96 -5.57 -8.99 -1.25
C SER A 96 -4.47 -9.76 -1.98
N PHE A 97 -3.97 -9.23 -3.11
CA PHE A 97 -2.99 -9.89 -3.95
C PHE A 97 -1.64 -9.16 -4.00
N MET A 98 -1.56 -7.97 -3.44
CA MET A 98 -0.32 -7.19 -3.36
C MET A 98 -0.17 -6.54 -2.00
N ASN A 99 1.02 -6.01 -1.70
CA ASN A 99 1.27 -5.30 -0.44
C ASN A 99 0.34 -4.07 -0.32
N ASN A 100 -0.16 -3.81 0.88
CA ASN A 100 -1.05 -2.68 1.21
C ASN A 100 -0.48 -1.34 0.72
N ILE A 101 0.81 -1.10 0.91
CA ILE A 101 1.49 0.14 0.48
C ILE A 101 1.43 0.30 -1.05
N SER A 102 1.65 -0.79 -1.79
CA SER A 102 1.57 -0.78 -3.25
C SER A 102 0.15 -0.51 -3.74
N ALA A 103 -0.85 -1.13 -3.11
CA ALA A 103 -2.25 -0.91 -3.44
C ALA A 103 -2.66 0.56 -3.22
N ILE A 104 -2.28 1.14 -2.08
CA ILE A 104 -2.50 2.56 -1.77
C ILE A 104 -1.78 3.44 -2.80
N GLY A 105 -0.50 3.17 -3.07
CA GLY A 105 0.31 3.96 -4.00
C GLY A 105 -0.27 4.01 -5.43
N ILE A 106 -0.87 2.92 -5.88
CA ILE A 106 -1.54 2.85 -7.19
C ILE A 106 -2.84 3.65 -7.22
N LEU A 107 -3.65 3.52 -6.18
CA LEU A 107 -5.00 4.10 -6.14
C LEU A 107 -5.02 5.54 -5.61
N MET A 108 -3.96 5.98 -4.92
CA MET A 108 -3.87 7.33 -4.35
C MET A 108 -4.03 8.46 -5.38
N PRO A 109 -3.38 8.44 -6.56
CA PRO A 109 -3.59 9.46 -7.59
C PRO A 109 -5.05 9.54 -8.05
N ILE A 110 -5.71 8.38 -8.18
CA ILE A 110 -7.13 8.29 -8.56
C ILE A 110 -8.01 8.90 -7.48
N ALA A 111 -7.75 8.55 -6.21
CA ALA A 111 -8.48 9.08 -5.07
C ALA A 111 -8.38 10.62 -4.99
N ILE A 112 -7.18 11.15 -5.23
CA ILE A 112 -6.92 12.58 -5.27
C ILE A 112 -7.67 13.24 -6.43
N TYR A 113 -7.63 12.66 -7.63
CA TYR A 113 -8.35 13.14 -8.80
C TYR A 113 -9.86 13.25 -8.51
N ILE A 114 -10.48 12.18 -7.99
CA ILE A 114 -11.89 12.13 -7.63
C ILE A 114 -12.23 13.19 -6.56
N SER A 115 -11.37 13.37 -5.58
CA SER A 115 -11.53 14.39 -4.53
C SER A 115 -11.60 15.80 -5.12
N ARG A 116 -10.73 16.09 -6.09
CA ARG A 116 -10.69 17.41 -6.78
C ARG A 116 -11.92 17.64 -7.65
N GLU A 117 -12.27 16.66 -8.47
CA GLU A 117 -13.41 16.74 -9.38
C GLU A 117 -14.71 17.03 -8.63
N HIS A 118 -14.87 16.41 -7.45
CA HIS A 118 -16.07 16.58 -6.63
C HIS A 118 -15.93 17.65 -5.54
N LYS A 119 -14.85 18.46 -5.56
CA LYS A 119 -14.57 19.53 -4.57
C LYS A 119 -14.66 19.06 -3.12
N LYS A 120 -14.18 17.83 -2.84
CA LYS A 120 -14.18 17.23 -1.51
C LYS A 120 -12.78 17.23 -0.91
N SER A 121 -12.71 17.20 0.43
CA SER A 121 -11.43 17.07 1.11
C SER A 121 -10.74 15.75 0.73
N PRO A 122 -9.45 15.74 0.37
CA PRO A 122 -8.69 14.53 0.09
C PRO A 122 -8.72 13.51 1.22
N ALA A 123 -8.79 13.97 2.46
CA ALA A 123 -8.86 13.11 3.64
C ALA A 123 -10.09 12.18 3.62
N LEU A 124 -11.24 12.66 3.08
CA LEU A 124 -12.47 11.88 2.97
C LEU A 124 -12.36 10.68 2.02
N VAL A 125 -11.38 10.69 1.14
CA VAL A 125 -11.19 9.67 0.10
C VAL A 125 -9.97 8.81 0.41
N LEU A 126 -8.88 9.42 0.89
CA LEU A 126 -7.63 8.73 1.20
C LEU A 126 -7.73 7.82 2.43
N MET A 127 -8.50 8.21 3.43
CA MET A 127 -8.65 7.41 4.63
C MET A 127 -9.44 6.11 4.38
N PRO A 128 -10.61 6.12 3.71
CA PRO A 128 -11.28 4.91 3.27
C PRO A 128 -10.41 4.01 2.36
N LEU A 129 -9.61 4.61 1.47
CA LEU A 129 -8.65 3.90 0.64
C LEU A 129 -7.65 3.11 1.50
N ALA A 130 -7.06 3.77 2.50
CA ALA A 130 -6.09 3.15 3.39
C ALA A 130 -6.70 2.02 4.23
N PHE A 131 -7.90 2.23 4.79
CA PHE A 131 -8.61 1.19 5.52
C PHE A 131 -9.01 0.01 4.63
N GLY A 132 -9.46 0.27 3.40
CA GLY A 132 -9.72 -0.78 2.41
C GLY A 132 -8.48 -1.64 2.15
N ALA A 133 -7.32 -1.01 1.97
CA ALA A 133 -6.07 -1.72 1.79
C ALA A 133 -5.69 -2.57 3.02
N LEU A 134 -5.86 -2.05 4.23
CA LEU A 134 -5.60 -2.79 5.47
C LEU A 134 -6.52 -4.02 5.60
N LEU A 135 -7.80 -3.86 5.30
CA LEU A 135 -8.76 -4.97 5.30
C LEU A 135 -8.41 -6.03 4.26
N GLY A 136 -7.93 -5.62 3.08
CA GLY A 136 -7.44 -6.53 2.06
C GLY A 136 -6.25 -7.39 2.52
N GLY A 137 -5.43 -6.84 3.42
CA GLY A 137 -4.31 -7.53 4.05
C GLY A 137 -4.70 -8.78 4.85
N SER A 138 -5.97 -8.90 5.26
CA SER A 138 -6.48 -10.06 5.98
C SER A 138 -7.11 -11.14 5.11
N LEU A 139 -7.22 -10.92 3.80
CA LEU A 139 -7.92 -11.85 2.90
C LEU A 139 -7.05 -13.00 2.42
N THR A 140 -5.78 -12.76 2.16
CA THR A 140 -4.88 -13.80 1.67
C THR A 140 -3.58 -13.87 2.45
N LEU A 141 -2.91 -15.00 2.36
CA LEU A 141 -1.60 -15.22 2.96
C LEU A 141 -0.54 -14.27 2.39
N ILE A 142 -0.64 -13.92 1.10
CA ILE A 142 0.39 -13.20 0.34
C ILE A 142 0.34 -11.70 0.59
N SER A 143 -0.80 -11.17 0.99
CA SER A 143 -1.05 -9.73 1.12
C SER A 143 -0.21 -9.04 2.19
N SER A 144 0.22 -9.77 3.23
CA SER A 144 0.99 -9.22 4.34
C SER A 144 2.19 -10.10 4.71
N PRO A 145 3.40 -9.50 4.89
CA PRO A 145 4.55 -10.23 5.40
C PRO A 145 4.31 -10.92 6.75
N SER A 146 3.47 -10.34 7.60
CA SER A 146 3.11 -10.91 8.90
C SER A 146 2.42 -12.27 8.77
N ASN A 147 1.50 -12.40 7.79
CA ASN A 147 0.78 -13.64 7.52
C ASN A 147 1.76 -14.75 7.08
N LEU A 148 2.74 -14.39 6.24
CA LEU A 148 3.77 -15.30 5.78
C LEU A 148 4.68 -15.78 6.91
N LEU A 149 5.05 -14.89 7.84
CA LEU A 149 5.86 -15.23 9.01
C LEU A 149 5.11 -16.20 9.93
N ILE A 150 3.83 -15.95 10.20
CA ILE A 150 2.98 -16.84 11.00
C ILE A 150 2.85 -18.20 10.32
N SER A 151 2.69 -18.24 8.98
CA SER A 151 2.63 -19.47 8.21
C SER A 151 3.93 -20.27 8.28
N ALA A 152 5.08 -19.59 8.17
CA ALA A 152 6.39 -20.23 8.29
C ALA A 152 6.61 -20.80 9.70
N TYR A 153 6.20 -20.08 10.74
CA TYR A 153 6.26 -20.58 12.12
C TYR A 153 5.35 -21.80 12.32
N ARG A 154 4.11 -21.75 11.81
CA ARG A 154 3.20 -22.91 11.85
C ARG A 154 3.79 -24.14 11.17
N GLN A 155 4.44 -23.95 10.02
CA GLN A 155 5.12 -25.05 9.32
C GLN A 155 6.22 -25.68 10.18
N GLN A 156 6.98 -24.86 10.91
CA GLN A 156 8.02 -25.39 11.83
C GLN A 156 7.43 -26.10 13.05
N ALA A 157 6.31 -25.61 13.60
CA ALA A 157 5.70 -26.14 14.81
C ALA A 157 4.80 -27.35 14.56
N LEU A 158 4.04 -27.35 13.45
CA LEU A 158 2.99 -28.33 13.16
C LEU A 158 3.24 -29.16 11.90
N GLY A 159 4.31 -28.88 11.16
CA GLY A 159 4.70 -29.62 9.95
C GLY A 159 3.96 -29.19 8.67
N HIS A 160 2.98 -28.28 8.73
CA HIS A 160 2.24 -27.82 7.56
C HIS A 160 1.98 -26.31 7.62
N PRO A 161 2.19 -25.54 6.50
CA PRO A 161 1.91 -24.12 6.44
C PRO A 161 0.40 -23.84 6.33
N TYR A 162 0.04 -22.54 6.36
CA TYR A 162 -1.28 -22.11 5.95
C TYR A 162 -1.42 -22.14 4.43
N GLY A 163 -2.60 -22.47 3.93
CA GLY A 163 -2.97 -22.25 2.53
C GLY A 163 -3.16 -20.77 2.21
N ILE A 164 -3.13 -20.43 0.92
CA ILE A 164 -3.24 -19.02 0.46
C ILE A 164 -4.56 -18.39 0.93
N PHE A 165 -5.64 -19.15 0.98
CA PHE A 165 -6.99 -18.69 1.28
C PHE A 165 -7.51 -19.13 2.65
N ASP A 166 -6.68 -19.70 3.53
CA ASP A 166 -7.11 -20.10 4.88
C ASP A 166 -7.59 -18.92 5.71
N PHE A 167 -7.07 -17.73 5.45
CA PHE A 167 -7.49 -16.49 6.08
C PHE A 167 -8.76 -15.89 5.48
N SER A 168 -9.14 -16.29 4.25
CA SER A 168 -10.20 -15.65 3.48
C SER A 168 -11.57 -15.77 4.12
N LEU A 169 -11.89 -16.89 4.75
CA LEU A 169 -13.20 -17.08 5.37
C LEU A 169 -13.49 -16.01 6.42
N LEU A 170 -12.57 -15.81 7.34
CA LEU A 170 -12.68 -14.77 8.37
C LEU A 170 -12.48 -13.38 7.77
N GLY A 171 -11.49 -13.26 6.86
CA GLY A 171 -11.14 -12.02 6.19
C GLY A 171 -12.29 -11.41 5.40
N ILE A 172 -13.08 -12.22 4.68
CA ILE A 172 -14.26 -11.76 3.91
C ILE A 172 -15.32 -11.17 4.84
N ILE A 173 -15.61 -11.85 5.95
CA ILE A 173 -16.59 -11.36 6.92
C ILE A 173 -16.15 -9.98 7.44
N VAL A 174 -14.91 -9.87 7.92
CA VAL A 174 -14.34 -8.62 8.44
C VAL A 174 -14.32 -7.54 7.35
N ALA A 175 -13.97 -7.91 6.12
CA ALA A 175 -13.91 -6.98 4.99
C ALA A 175 -15.29 -6.42 4.63
N ILE A 176 -16.34 -7.26 4.57
CA ILE A 176 -17.70 -6.82 4.27
C ILE A 176 -18.19 -5.84 5.34
N PHE A 177 -18.08 -6.23 6.62
CA PHE A 177 -18.45 -5.34 7.73
C PHE A 177 -17.63 -4.05 7.75
N GLY A 178 -16.31 -4.15 7.55
CA GLY A 178 -15.40 -3.00 7.55
C GLY A 178 -15.68 -2.02 6.42
N VAL A 179 -15.81 -2.51 5.19
CA VAL A 179 -16.13 -1.64 4.02
C VAL A 179 -17.52 -1.02 4.18
N THR A 180 -18.51 -1.79 4.63
CA THR A 180 -19.86 -1.28 4.88
C THR A 180 -19.86 -0.20 5.96
N PHE A 181 -19.15 -0.42 7.06
CA PHE A 181 -19.00 0.57 8.13
C PHE A 181 -18.32 1.85 7.63
N ILE A 182 -17.22 1.72 6.89
CA ILE A 182 -16.49 2.86 6.36
C ILE A 182 -17.36 3.64 5.36
N ALA A 183 -18.10 2.95 4.50
CA ALA A 183 -18.94 3.56 3.49
C ALA A 183 -20.18 4.26 4.07
N LEU A 184 -20.77 3.74 5.14
CA LEU A 184 -21.99 4.30 5.73
C LEU A 184 -21.71 5.30 6.86
N ILE A 185 -20.77 5.00 7.73
CA ILE A 185 -20.54 5.72 8.98
C ILE A 185 -19.16 6.37 9.00
N GLY A 186 -18.12 5.64 8.66
CA GLY A 186 -16.72 6.02 8.87
C GLY A 186 -16.37 7.39 8.26
N TRP A 187 -16.78 7.66 7.05
CA TRP A 187 -16.48 8.95 6.38
C TRP A 187 -17.19 10.15 7.04
N ARG A 188 -18.31 9.94 7.74
CA ARG A 188 -19.05 11.00 8.45
C ARG A 188 -18.37 11.42 9.75
N LEU A 189 -17.56 10.52 10.32
CA LEU A 189 -16.79 10.78 11.55
C LEU A 189 -15.50 11.56 11.26
N LEU A 190 -15.10 11.67 9.99
CA LEU A 190 -13.90 12.39 9.61
C LEU A 190 -14.10 13.90 9.76
N PRO A 191 -13.17 14.62 10.43
CA PRO A 191 -13.23 16.05 10.51
C PRO A 191 -13.10 16.67 9.12
N LYS A 192 -14.02 17.55 8.76
CA LYS A 192 -13.94 18.35 7.54
C LYS A 192 -12.78 19.33 7.69
N ARG A 193 -11.61 18.95 7.27
CA ARG A 193 -10.48 19.88 7.16
C ARG A 193 -10.64 20.63 5.84
N GLU A 194 -11.22 21.80 5.89
CA GLU A 194 -11.08 22.81 4.86
C GLU A 194 -9.65 23.36 5.01
N GLY A 195 -8.71 22.76 4.32
CA GLY A 195 -7.32 23.12 4.49
C GLY A 195 -6.69 23.54 3.18
N ASN A 196 -6.05 24.70 3.18
CA ASN A 196 -5.01 25.14 2.25
C ASN A 196 -3.82 24.15 2.17
N THR A 197 -3.87 23.03 2.87
CA THR A 197 -2.86 21.96 2.87
C THR A 197 -2.87 21.19 1.55
N GLY A 198 -3.89 21.38 0.72
CA GLY A 198 -3.96 20.76 -0.60
C GLY A 198 -2.83 21.15 -1.53
N GLU A 199 -2.43 22.41 -1.58
CA GLU A 199 -1.40 22.88 -2.50
C GLU A 199 0.02 22.42 -2.12
N LEU A 200 0.33 22.33 -0.82
CA LEU A 200 1.66 21.92 -0.33
C LEU A 200 1.89 20.40 -0.40
N LEU A 201 0.84 19.58 -0.25
CA LEU A 201 0.95 18.12 -0.40
C LEU A 201 0.96 17.67 -1.87
N TYR A 202 0.65 18.57 -2.81
CA TYR A 202 0.58 18.30 -4.24
C TYR A 202 1.83 18.70 -5.02
N GLN A 203 2.79 19.31 -4.37
CA GLN A 203 4.15 19.35 -4.88
C GLN A 203 4.76 17.96 -4.64
N ILE A 204 4.40 16.98 -5.45
CA ILE A 204 5.14 15.75 -5.61
C ILE A 204 6.19 16.06 -6.71
N PRO A 205 7.39 16.50 -6.35
CA PRO A 205 8.40 16.92 -7.33
C PRO A 205 8.85 15.76 -8.22
N ASP A 206 8.67 14.52 -7.75
CA ASP A 206 9.25 13.33 -8.36
C ASP A 206 8.40 12.71 -9.50
N TYR A 207 7.19 13.24 -9.76
CA TYR A 207 6.32 12.73 -10.82
C TYR A 207 5.98 13.75 -11.92
N ILE A 208 6.38 14.99 -11.76
CA ILE A 208 6.20 16.03 -12.79
C ILE A 208 7.57 16.38 -13.32
N THR A 209 7.90 15.91 -14.51
CA THR A 209 9.06 16.39 -15.26
C THR A 209 8.60 17.58 -16.07
N GLU A 210 9.04 18.77 -15.70
CA GLU A 210 8.91 19.96 -16.55
C GLU A 210 9.87 19.80 -17.73
N VAL A 211 9.34 19.55 -18.89
CA VAL A 211 10.10 19.56 -20.12
C VAL A 211 10.03 20.97 -20.72
N LYS A 212 11.11 21.70 -20.70
CA LYS A 212 11.22 22.97 -21.39
C LYS A 212 11.32 22.70 -22.89
N VAL A 213 10.22 22.92 -23.60
CA VAL A 213 10.18 22.76 -25.05
C VAL A 213 10.77 24.01 -25.67
N ASP A 214 11.81 23.85 -26.47
CA ASP A 214 12.45 24.95 -27.17
C ASP A 214 11.48 25.56 -28.20
N ALA A 215 11.50 26.91 -28.33
CA ALA A 215 10.54 27.63 -29.19
C ALA A 215 10.60 27.22 -30.67
N GLU A 216 11.71 26.60 -31.10
CA GLU A 216 11.91 26.07 -32.45
C GLU A 216 11.46 24.63 -32.66
N SER A 217 10.95 23.96 -31.61
CA SER A 217 10.55 22.58 -31.67
C SER A 217 9.30 22.38 -32.55
N ILE A 218 9.29 21.30 -33.31
CA ILE A 218 8.19 20.91 -34.21
C ILE A 218 6.85 20.76 -33.44
N PHE A 219 6.90 20.47 -32.14
CA PHE A 219 5.72 20.33 -31.28
C PHE A 219 5.03 21.68 -31.00
N VAL A 220 5.77 22.78 -30.90
CA VAL A 220 5.20 24.11 -30.68
C VAL A 220 4.50 24.61 -31.96
N LYS A 221 5.02 24.31 -33.12
CA LYS A 221 4.41 24.69 -34.40
C LYS A 221 3.06 24.00 -34.68
N ASN A 222 2.89 22.77 -34.21
CA ASN A 222 1.65 22.01 -34.43
C ASN A 222 0.54 22.34 -33.42
N CYS A 223 0.84 22.83 -32.21
CA CYS A 223 -0.17 23.22 -31.23
C CYS A 223 -0.78 24.62 -31.47
N LEU A 224 -0.16 25.45 -32.28
CA LEU A 224 -0.67 26.81 -32.62
C LEU A 224 -1.58 26.85 -33.86
N ASN A 225 -1.71 25.71 -34.58
CA ASN A 225 -2.51 25.61 -35.82
C ASN A 225 -3.76 24.71 -35.67
N SER A 226 -4.18 24.37 -34.47
CA SER A 226 -5.41 23.64 -34.17
C SER A 226 -6.31 24.51 -33.20
#